data_52a6d157f6f104214251105eccc6f081
#
_entry.id   52a6d157f6f104214251105eccc6f081
#
_cell.length_a   1.000
_cell.length_b   1.000
_cell.length_c   1.000
_cell.angle_alpha   90.00
_cell.angle_beta   90.00
_cell.angle_gamma   90.00
#
_symmetry.space_group_name_H-M   'P 1'
#
loop_
_entity.id
_entity.type
_entity.pdbx_description
1 polymer ?
#
loop_
_entity_poly.entity_id
_entity_poly.type
_entity_poly.pdbx_seq_one_letter_code
_entity_poly.pdbx_strand_id
1 'polypeptide(L)'
;MAIVALTVFIAAYTLIATERIHKVKVALGGAAVVLALGIVDSHDVFYSPETGIDWDVIFLLLGTMIIVGVLRQTGGFEYAAIWAAKRARGSPLRVMVLLVLITATASAILPNVTIVLLMAPVTLLVCDRLDINPIPFLIAEVLASNIGGVSTLISDPPNIIIGSRANLSFNDFLIHLAPVAIIAMVAFVATLPLLFRGTFGVHADRVAEVMSLNEREAIHDMRLLIKSGVVLVGVLAALVATSAIHVEPSIVALIGAGVLVTISGVESVHYLASVEWETLLFFAGLFILVGSLVKTGMIADLARLAGDVTGGNPLLATMLILVVSAVLSGIIDNIPYVATMTPVVADLASTIPNPGHVQAMWWALAIGAGFGGNMTAVGASANVVMVGIAGREGYPIGFWQFTRKGAVVTALTVAVSAPYLWVRYFVFG
;
A
#
# COMPACT_ATOMS: atom_id res chain seq x y z
N MET A 1 -5.75 -32.36 10.74
CA MET A 1 -6.32 -31.04 10.31
C MET A 1 -5.23 -30.06 9.85
N ALA A 2 -4.07 -29.95 10.56
CA ALA A 2 -3.00 -29.02 10.16
C ALA A 2 -2.50 -29.20 8.72
N ILE A 3 -2.20 -30.43 8.30
CA ILE A 3 -1.75 -30.72 6.91
C ILE A 3 -2.82 -30.33 5.88
N VAL A 4 -4.09 -30.53 6.19
CA VAL A 4 -5.20 -30.17 5.29
C VAL A 4 -5.32 -28.66 5.18
N ALA A 5 -5.28 -27.91 6.29
CA ALA A 5 -5.27 -26.45 6.29
C ALA A 5 -4.09 -25.90 5.47
N LEU A 6 -2.89 -26.43 5.69
CA LEU A 6 -1.69 -26.05 4.94
C LEU A 6 -1.84 -26.35 3.44
N THR A 7 -2.39 -27.48 3.06
CA THR A 7 -2.59 -27.85 1.65
C THR A 7 -3.58 -26.91 0.97
N VAL A 8 -4.71 -26.60 1.61
CA VAL A 8 -5.70 -25.63 1.09
C VAL A 8 -5.06 -24.26 0.96
N PHE A 9 -4.30 -23.84 1.97
CA PHE A 9 -3.62 -22.55 1.97
C PHE A 9 -2.58 -22.46 0.86
N ILE A 10 -1.68 -23.43 0.71
CA ILE A 10 -0.66 -23.46 -0.35
C ILE A 10 -1.32 -23.48 -1.73
N ALA A 11 -2.39 -24.26 -1.92
CA ALA A 11 -3.13 -24.30 -3.18
C ALA A 11 -3.75 -22.93 -3.48
N ALA A 12 -4.40 -22.28 -2.50
CA ALA A 12 -4.96 -20.95 -2.66
C ALA A 12 -3.86 -19.92 -2.99
N TYR A 13 -2.75 -19.91 -2.27
CA TYR A 13 -1.63 -19.01 -2.53
C TYR A 13 -0.99 -19.20 -3.89
N THR A 14 -0.82 -20.45 -4.31
CA THR A 14 -0.30 -20.75 -5.65
C THR A 14 -1.22 -20.22 -6.74
N LEU A 15 -2.54 -20.37 -6.58
CA LEU A 15 -3.52 -19.84 -7.52
C LEU A 15 -3.55 -18.30 -7.52
N ILE A 16 -3.41 -17.65 -6.36
CA ILE A 16 -3.31 -16.19 -6.24
C ILE A 16 -2.02 -15.71 -6.93
N ALA A 17 -0.88 -16.31 -6.64
CA ALA A 17 0.42 -15.93 -7.19
C ALA A 17 0.54 -16.13 -8.71
N THR A 18 -0.18 -17.11 -9.26
CA THR A 18 -0.19 -17.36 -10.72
C THR A 18 -1.19 -16.48 -11.48
N GLU A 19 -2.04 -15.74 -10.80
CA GLU A 19 -3.09 -14.86 -11.35
C GLU A 19 -4.02 -15.54 -12.38
N ARG A 20 -4.00 -16.89 -12.46
CA ARG A 20 -4.85 -17.65 -13.40
C ARG A 20 -6.32 -17.59 -13.04
N ILE A 21 -6.62 -17.41 -11.76
CA ILE A 21 -7.97 -17.26 -11.24
C ILE A 21 -8.00 -15.97 -10.40
N HIS A 22 -9.11 -15.24 -10.55
CA HIS A 22 -9.30 -13.98 -9.81
C HIS A 22 -9.13 -14.19 -8.30
N LYS A 23 -8.29 -13.39 -7.65
CA LYS A 23 -7.86 -13.56 -6.24
C LYS A 23 -9.03 -13.66 -5.26
N VAL A 24 -10.12 -12.93 -5.49
CA VAL A 24 -11.33 -13.00 -4.65
C VAL A 24 -11.99 -14.38 -4.69
N LYS A 25 -12.09 -14.98 -5.89
CA LYS A 25 -12.67 -16.32 -6.06
C LYS A 25 -11.84 -17.38 -5.33
N VAL A 26 -10.52 -17.24 -5.38
CA VAL A 26 -9.60 -18.16 -4.71
C VAL A 26 -9.69 -18.02 -3.19
N ALA A 27 -9.67 -16.79 -2.66
CA ALA A 27 -9.73 -16.54 -1.23
C ALA A 27 -11.07 -17.00 -0.63
N LEU A 28 -12.20 -16.63 -1.25
CA LEU A 28 -13.53 -17.07 -0.79
C LEU A 28 -13.74 -18.57 -0.98
N GLY A 29 -13.27 -19.15 -2.09
CA GLY A 29 -13.34 -20.59 -2.32
C GLY A 29 -12.53 -21.40 -1.31
N GLY A 30 -11.29 -20.95 -1.03
CA GLY A 30 -10.45 -21.54 0.01
C GLY A 30 -11.07 -21.41 1.41
N ALA A 31 -11.60 -20.25 1.75
CA ALA A 31 -12.34 -20.03 2.99
C ALA A 31 -13.56 -20.98 3.12
N ALA A 32 -14.33 -21.11 2.05
CA ALA A 32 -15.48 -22.05 2.03
C ALA A 32 -15.04 -23.51 2.25
N VAL A 33 -13.91 -23.93 1.67
CA VAL A 33 -13.37 -25.28 1.88
C VAL A 33 -12.96 -25.48 3.36
N VAL A 34 -12.25 -24.50 3.96
CA VAL A 34 -11.80 -24.61 5.37
C VAL A 34 -12.98 -24.67 6.33
N LEU A 35 -14.05 -23.91 6.06
CA LEU A 35 -15.31 -23.92 6.81
C LEU A 35 -16.04 -25.25 6.64
N ALA A 36 -16.18 -25.74 5.42
CA ALA A 36 -16.87 -27.01 5.13
C ALA A 36 -16.17 -28.22 5.77
N LEU A 37 -14.85 -28.15 5.91
CA LEU A 37 -14.04 -29.16 6.60
C LEU A 37 -14.06 -29.03 8.14
N GLY A 38 -14.70 -27.98 8.69
CA GLY A 38 -14.78 -27.75 10.14
C GLY A 38 -13.42 -27.40 10.78
N ILE A 39 -12.47 -26.89 10.02
CA ILE A 39 -11.16 -26.47 10.57
C ILE A 39 -11.32 -25.21 11.41
N VAL A 40 -12.14 -24.27 10.95
CA VAL A 40 -12.63 -23.10 11.69
C VAL A 40 -14.16 -23.15 11.73
N ASP A 41 -14.75 -22.65 12.80
CA ASP A 41 -16.20 -22.59 12.95
C ASP A 41 -16.73 -21.15 12.77
N SER A 42 -18.05 -20.98 12.84
CA SER A 42 -18.66 -19.66 12.65
C SER A 42 -18.28 -18.67 13.77
N HIS A 43 -18.06 -19.14 14.99
CA HIS A 43 -17.63 -18.28 16.09
C HIS A 43 -16.19 -17.79 15.85
N ASP A 44 -15.31 -18.69 15.44
CA ASP A 44 -13.93 -18.33 15.09
C ASP A 44 -13.90 -17.27 14.00
N VAL A 45 -14.69 -17.46 12.93
CA VAL A 45 -14.68 -16.56 11.75
C VAL A 45 -15.16 -15.16 12.07
N PHE A 46 -16.21 -15.03 12.88
CA PHE A 46 -16.86 -13.72 13.05
C PHE A 46 -16.48 -13.00 14.35
N TYR A 47 -16.02 -13.72 15.36
CA TYR A 47 -15.85 -13.15 16.70
C TYR A 47 -14.45 -13.38 17.31
N SER A 48 -13.62 -14.26 16.75
CA SER A 48 -12.27 -14.44 17.27
C SER A 48 -11.33 -13.34 16.77
N PRO A 49 -10.65 -12.61 17.66
CA PRO A 49 -9.67 -11.61 17.27
C PRO A 49 -8.39 -12.21 16.65
N GLU A 50 -8.14 -13.51 16.89
CA GLU A 50 -6.92 -14.18 16.44
C GLU A 50 -7.09 -14.94 15.13
N THR A 51 -8.23 -15.57 14.92
CA THR A 51 -8.49 -16.49 13.82
C THR A 51 -9.60 -16.03 12.88
N GLY A 52 -10.32 -14.95 13.25
CA GLY A 52 -11.47 -14.43 12.53
C GLY A 52 -11.14 -13.29 11.57
N ILE A 53 -12.21 -12.76 11.00
CA ILE A 53 -12.16 -11.56 10.14
C ILE A 53 -11.84 -10.36 11.03
N ASP A 54 -10.79 -9.63 10.66
CA ASP A 54 -10.46 -8.37 11.31
C ASP A 54 -11.38 -7.25 10.78
N TRP A 55 -12.42 -6.97 11.55
CA TRP A 55 -13.43 -5.99 11.20
C TRP A 55 -12.89 -4.55 11.22
N ASP A 56 -11.90 -4.25 12.05
CA ASP A 56 -11.27 -2.93 12.09
C ASP A 56 -10.55 -2.65 10.78
N VAL A 57 -9.83 -3.62 10.23
CA VAL A 57 -9.22 -3.53 8.90
C VAL A 57 -10.29 -3.29 7.83
N ILE A 58 -11.37 -4.08 7.83
CA ILE A 58 -12.44 -3.98 6.82
C ILE A 58 -13.11 -2.59 6.87
N PHE A 59 -13.50 -2.12 8.05
CA PHE A 59 -14.21 -0.86 8.20
C PHE A 59 -13.31 0.37 8.04
N LEU A 60 -12.03 0.29 8.41
CA LEU A 60 -11.06 1.35 8.14
C LEU A 60 -10.86 1.53 6.64
N LEU A 61 -10.69 0.42 5.90
CA LEU A 61 -10.60 0.44 4.44
C LEU A 61 -11.87 1.00 3.81
N LEU A 62 -13.04 0.51 4.23
CA LEU A 62 -14.32 0.97 3.70
C LEU A 62 -14.51 2.48 3.90
N GLY A 63 -14.26 2.97 5.12
CA GLY A 63 -14.38 4.40 5.43
C GLY A 63 -13.44 5.27 4.59
N THR A 64 -12.18 4.88 4.50
CA THR A 64 -11.18 5.61 3.69
C THR A 64 -11.50 5.56 2.20
N MET A 65 -11.93 4.42 1.65
CA MET A 65 -12.35 4.29 0.25
C MET A 65 -13.54 5.19 -0.09
N ILE A 66 -14.53 5.32 0.80
CA ILE A 66 -15.67 6.22 0.60
C ILE A 66 -15.21 7.68 0.58
N ILE A 67 -14.37 8.11 1.52
CA ILE A 67 -13.84 9.49 1.58
C ILE A 67 -13.10 9.81 0.27
N VAL A 68 -12.23 8.89 -0.16
CA VAL A 68 -11.44 9.06 -1.39
C VAL A 68 -12.32 9.02 -2.64
N GLY A 69 -13.35 8.19 -2.65
CA GLY A 69 -14.32 8.11 -3.73
C GLY A 69 -15.09 9.42 -3.97
N VAL A 70 -15.42 10.13 -2.90
CA VAL A 70 -16.02 11.47 -3.00
C VAL A 70 -14.97 12.50 -3.44
N LEU A 71 -13.76 12.46 -2.87
CA LEU A 71 -12.67 13.38 -3.22
C LEU A 71 -12.26 13.25 -4.70
N ARG A 72 -12.27 12.02 -5.24
CA ARG A 72 -11.97 11.75 -6.64
C ARG A 72 -12.83 12.56 -7.61
N GLN A 73 -14.10 12.79 -7.30
CA GLN A 73 -15.03 13.51 -8.18
C GLN A 73 -14.74 15.00 -8.28
N THR A 74 -13.85 15.53 -7.46
CA THR A 74 -13.56 16.98 -7.39
C THR A 74 -12.58 17.45 -8.48
N GLY A 75 -11.77 16.56 -9.08
CA GLY A 75 -10.72 16.91 -10.01
C GLY A 75 -9.46 17.50 -9.36
N GLY A 76 -9.33 17.40 -8.03
CA GLY A 76 -8.20 17.99 -7.29
C GLY A 76 -6.84 17.39 -7.64
N PHE A 77 -6.79 16.10 -7.99
CA PHE A 77 -5.54 15.42 -8.38
C PHE A 77 -5.12 15.78 -9.79
N GLU A 78 -6.07 15.90 -10.71
CA GLU A 78 -5.87 16.39 -12.07
C GLU A 78 -5.31 17.81 -12.04
N TYR A 79 -5.89 18.68 -11.20
CA TYR A 79 -5.35 20.02 -10.95
C TYR A 79 -3.89 19.97 -10.52
N ALA A 80 -3.56 19.16 -9.50
CA ALA A 80 -2.21 19.05 -8.94
C ALA A 80 -1.19 18.58 -9.99
N ALA A 81 -1.55 17.59 -10.82
CA ALA A 81 -0.64 17.07 -11.86
C ALA A 81 -0.43 18.06 -13.01
N ILE A 82 -1.48 18.75 -13.49
CA ILE A 82 -1.34 19.80 -14.51
C ILE A 82 -0.52 20.98 -13.97
N TRP A 83 -0.78 21.39 -12.72
CA TRP A 83 0.03 22.40 -12.04
C TRP A 83 1.51 22.02 -11.97
N ALA A 84 1.83 20.77 -11.63
CA ALA A 84 3.19 20.27 -11.58
C ALA A 84 3.87 20.34 -12.96
N ALA A 85 3.17 19.91 -14.02
CA ALA A 85 3.67 19.95 -15.39
C ALA A 85 4.01 21.39 -15.83
N LYS A 86 3.12 22.35 -15.54
CA LYS A 86 3.36 23.78 -15.80
C LYS A 86 4.53 24.34 -14.98
N ARG A 87 4.60 23.96 -13.68
CA ARG A 87 5.68 24.42 -12.79
C ARG A 87 7.05 23.90 -13.23
N ALA A 88 7.09 22.73 -13.85
CA ALA A 88 8.31 22.15 -14.41
C ALA A 88 8.83 22.89 -15.66
N ARG A 89 8.03 23.78 -16.24
CA ARG A 89 8.39 24.56 -17.45
C ARG A 89 8.88 23.66 -18.59
N GLY A 90 8.21 22.54 -18.81
CA GLY A 90 8.50 21.59 -19.88
C GLY A 90 9.77 20.75 -19.71
N SER A 91 10.49 20.84 -18.60
CA SER A 91 11.63 19.97 -18.33
C SER A 91 11.13 18.58 -17.87
N PRO A 92 11.33 17.47 -18.65
CA PRO A 92 10.77 16.17 -18.31
C PRO A 92 11.25 15.64 -16.96
N LEU A 93 12.52 15.84 -16.62
CA LEU A 93 13.03 15.42 -15.31
C LEU A 93 12.31 16.16 -14.17
N ARG A 94 12.05 17.48 -14.33
CA ARG A 94 11.30 18.22 -13.31
C ARG A 94 9.84 17.79 -13.25
N VAL A 95 9.22 17.50 -14.41
CA VAL A 95 7.87 16.91 -14.47
C VAL A 95 7.85 15.59 -13.70
N MET A 96 8.76 14.66 -14.01
CA MET A 96 8.87 13.38 -13.33
C MET A 96 9.04 13.55 -11.82
N VAL A 97 9.96 14.39 -11.36
CA VAL A 97 10.20 14.63 -9.93
C VAL A 97 8.96 15.19 -9.25
N LEU A 98 8.27 16.17 -9.84
CA LEU A 98 7.08 16.77 -9.24
C LEU A 98 5.91 15.77 -9.19
N LEU A 99 5.68 15.01 -10.26
CA LEU A 99 4.64 13.97 -10.29
C LEU A 99 4.93 12.88 -9.25
N VAL A 100 6.17 12.39 -9.17
CA VAL A 100 6.64 11.44 -8.15
C VAL A 100 6.39 11.95 -6.73
N LEU A 101 6.73 13.21 -6.43
CA LEU A 101 6.53 13.78 -5.10
C LEU A 101 5.04 13.98 -4.76
N ILE A 102 4.23 14.42 -5.73
CA ILE A 102 2.77 14.54 -5.55
C ILE A 102 2.16 13.17 -5.30
N THR A 103 2.49 12.18 -6.13
CA THR A 103 2.00 10.80 -6.00
C THR A 103 2.39 10.21 -4.65
N ALA A 104 3.65 10.35 -4.21
CA ALA A 104 4.09 9.84 -2.92
C ALA A 104 3.40 10.53 -1.73
N THR A 105 3.25 11.85 -1.79
CA THR A 105 2.58 12.62 -0.72
C THR A 105 1.10 12.27 -0.65
N ALA A 106 0.44 12.16 -1.79
CA ALA A 106 -0.96 11.75 -1.85
C ALA A 106 -1.14 10.30 -1.37
N SER A 107 -0.22 9.41 -1.74
CA SER A 107 -0.22 8.01 -1.33
C SER A 107 0.10 7.80 0.16
N ALA A 108 0.71 8.76 0.83
CA ALA A 108 0.84 8.74 2.30
C ALA A 108 -0.49 8.90 3.04
N ILE A 109 -1.51 9.41 2.35
CA ILE A 109 -2.82 9.76 2.97
C ILE A 109 -3.95 8.91 2.39
N LEU A 110 -3.81 8.45 1.16
CA LEU A 110 -4.84 7.78 0.38
C LEU A 110 -4.33 6.42 -0.14
N PRO A 111 -5.23 5.44 -0.38
CA PRO A 111 -4.83 4.14 -0.90
C PRO A 111 -4.05 4.20 -2.21
N ASN A 112 -2.93 3.46 -2.28
CA ASN A 112 -2.01 3.43 -3.41
C ASN A 112 -2.70 3.20 -4.76
N VAL A 113 -3.61 2.23 -4.83
CA VAL A 113 -4.36 1.88 -6.05
C VAL A 113 -5.16 3.08 -6.54
N THR A 114 -5.84 3.77 -5.63
CA THR A 114 -6.66 4.94 -5.98
C THR A 114 -5.80 6.09 -6.52
N ILE A 115 -4.65 6.36 -5.90
CA ILE A 115 -3.73 7.40 -6.40
C ILE A 115 -3.23 7.07 -7.80
N VAL A 116 -2.87 5.83 -8.06
CA VAL A 116 -2.45 5.38 -9.39
C VAL A 116 -3.56 5.57 -10.44
N LEU A 117 -4.81 5.20 -10.10
CA LEU A 117 -5.96 5.40 -10.98
C LEU A 117 -6.21 6.87 -11.33
N LEU A 118 -5.88 7.80 -10.41
CA LEU A 118 -6.06 9.22 -10.60
C LEU A 118 -4.91 9.88 -11.35
N MET A 119 -3.68 9.51 -11.02
CA MET A 119 -2.48 10.15 -11.57
C MET A 119 -2.15 9.65 -12.98
N ALA A 120 -2.33 8.35 -13.28
CA ALA A 120 -1.92 7.78 -14.55
C ALA A 120 -2.56 8.45 -15.78
N PRO A 121 -3.88 8.72 -15.84
CA PRO A 121 -4.48 9.41 -17.00
C PRO A 121 -3.91 10.81 -17.22
N VAL A 122 -3.64 11.54 -16.14
CA VAL A 122 -3.11 12.91 -16.24
C VAL A 122 -1.65 12.89 -16.67
N THR A 123 -0.88 11.93 -16.17
CA THR A 123 0.52 11.71 -16.62
C THR A 123 0.57 11.36 -18.11
N LEU A 124 -0.34 10.51 -18.59
CA LEU A 124 -0.49 10.21 -20.00
C LEU A 124 -0.79 11.47 -20.80
N LEU A 125 -1.75 12.29 -20.39
CA LEU A 125 -2.08 13.57 -21.02
C LEU A 125 -0.86 14.51 -21.07
N VAL A 126 -0.14 14.66 -19.96
CA VAL A 126 1.04 15.54 -19.90
C VAL A 126 2.15 15.03 -20.81
N CYS A 127 2.39 13.72 -20.83
CA CYS A 127 3.41 13.13 -21.71
C CYS A 127 3.05 13.25 -23.19
N ASP A 128 1.77 13.06 -23.54
CA ASP A 128 1.26 13.26 -24.91
C ASP A 128 1.49 14.71 -25.36
N ARG A 129 1.15 15.71 -24.54
CA ARG A 129 1.39 17.12 -24.84
C ARG A 129 2.86 17.47 -24.99
N LEU A 130 3.74 16.82 -24.26
CA LEU A 130 5.20 17.01 -24.36
C LEU A 130 5.83 16.17 -25.47
N ASP A 131 5.08 15.25 -26.12
CA ASP A 131 5.56 14.30 -27.12
C ASP A 131 6.71 13.42 -26.57
N ILE A 132 6.52 12.89 -25.33
CA ILE A 132 7.48 12.05 -24.64
C ILE A 132 6.86 10.71 -24.26
N ASN A 133 7.70 9.66 -24.15
CA ASN A 133 7.26 8.35 -23.75
C ASN A 133 6.76 8.34 -22.30
N PRO A 134 5.48 7.98 -22.01
CA PRO A 134 4.92 7.99 -20.66
C PRO A 134 5.40 6.83 -19.76
N ILE A 135 5.86 5.71 -20.33
CA ILE A 135 6.22 4.50 -19.59
C ILE A 135 7.18 4.78 -18.41
N PRO A 136 8.28 5.54 -18.57
CA PRO A 136 9.18 5.88 -17.47
C PRO A 136 8.51 6.66 -16.34
N PHE A 137 7.56 7.55 -16.67
CA PHE A 137 6.83 8.37 -15.70
C PHE A 137 5.86 7.51 -14.92
N LEU A 138 5.07 6.67 -15.60
CA LEU A 138 4.11 5.76 -14.97
C LEU A 138 4.81 4.77 -14.03
N ILE A 139 5.96 4.19 -14.44
CA ILE A 139 6.76 3.33 -13.56
C ILE A 139 7.28 4.13 -12.36
N ALA A 140 7.82 5.32 -12.56
CA ALA A 140 8.35 6.13 -11.46
C ALA A 140 7.24 6.52 -10.46
N GLU A 141 6.05 6.87 -10.92
CA GLU A 141 4.91 7.21 -10.08
C GLU A 141 4.42 6.05 -9.23
N VAL A 142 4.26 4.86 -9.80
CA VAL A 142 3.78 3.73 -9.02
C VAL A 142 4.81 3.26 -7.99
N LEU A 143 6.11 3.32 -8.32
CA LEU A 143 7.17 3.06 -7.35
C LEU A 143 7.16 4.10 -6.20
N ALA A 144 6.91 5.36 -6.54
CA ALA A 144 6.76 6.44 -5.55
C ALA A 144 5.50 6.28 -4.68
N SER A 145 4.39 5.82 -5.29
CA SER A 145 3.15 5.53 -4.56
C SER A 145 3.39 4.49 -3.47
N ASN A 146 4.07 3.39 -3.79
CA ASN A 146 4.38 2.35 -2.80
C ASN A 146 5.36 2.86 -1.72
N ILE A 147 6.35 3.71 -2.07
CA ILE A 147 7.25 4.31 -1.07
C ILE A 147 6.48 5.25 -0.12
N GLY A 148 5.62 6.10 -0.68
CA GLY A 148 4.77 7.01 0.11
C GLY A 148 3.78 6.24 0.98
N GLY A 149 3.21 5.16 0.44
CA GLY A 149 2.25 4.30 1.11
C GLY A 149 2.77 3.60 2.36
N VAL A 150 4.08 3.38 2.49
CA VAL A 150 4.65 2.80 3.72
C VAL A 150 4.55 3.78 4.91
N SER A 151 4.43 5.08 4.68
CA SER A 151 4.62 6.12 5.70
C SER A 151 3.52 6.21 6.76
N THR A 152 2.29 5.76 6.48
CA THR A 152 1.16 5.89 7.42
C THR A 152 0.33 4.62 7.51
N LEU A 153 -0.48 4.52 8.57
CA LEU A 153 -1.36 3.39 8.83
C LEU A 153 -2.40 3.18 7.71
N ILE A 154 -2.99 4.27 7.19
CA ILE A 154 -4.19 4.22 6.33
C ILE A 154 -3.89 4.14 4.83
N SER A 155 -2.65 4.32 4.45
CA SER A 155 -2.21 4.47 3.06
C SER A 155 -2.10 3.16 2.30
N ASP A 156 -1.80 2.07 2.98
CA ASP A 156 -1.61 0.76 2.36
C ASP A 156 -2.25 -0.34 3.22
N PRO A 157 -3.05 -1.24 2.63
CA PRO A 157 -3.69 -2.34 3.37
C PRO A 157 -2.75 -3.18 4.24
N PRO A 158 -1.53 -3.55 3.82
CA PRO A 158 -0.55 -4.19 4.70
C PRO A 158 -0.30 -3.48 6.02
N ASN A 159 -0.20 -2.14 6.00
CA ASN A 159 0.01 -1.37 7.21
C ASN A 159 -1.17 -1.45 8.16
N ILE A 160 -2.39 -1.46 7.63
CA ILE A 160 -3.63 -1.59 8.42
C ILE A 160 -3.66 -2.95 9.13
N ILE A 161 -3.30 -4.05 8.44
CA ILE A 161 -3.22 -5.40 9.03
C ILE A 161 -2.19 -5.42 10.17
N ILE A 162 -0.99 -4.88 9.92
CA ILE A 162 0.08 -4.81 10.94
C ILE A 162 -0.37 -3.96 12.13
N GLY A 163 -0.96 -2.79 11.85
CA GLY A 163 -1.43 -1.87 12.88
C GLY A 163 -2.49 -2.48 13.79
N SER A 164 -3.51 -3.12 13.20
CA SER A 164 -4.56 -3.81 13.93
C SER A 164 -3.97 -4.93 14.79
N ARG A 165 -3.17 -5.81 14.21
CA ARG A 165 -2.64 -7.00 14.93
C ARG A 165 -1.62 -6.67 16.01
N ALA A 166 -0.77 -5.67 15.77
CA ALA A 166 0.27 -5.23 16.71
C ALA A 166 -0.21 -4.14 17.66
N ASN A 167 -1.48 -3.73 17.56
CA ASN A 167 -2.06 -2.63 18.32
C ASN A 167 -1.24 -1.33 18.20
N LEU A 168 -0.83 -1.01 16.96
CA LEU A 168 -0.03 0.17 16.65
C LEU A 168 -0.93 1.30 16.16
N SER A 169 -0.75 2.46 16.74
CA SER A 169 -1.54 3.66 16.43
C SER A 169 -1.10 4.31 15.12
N PHE A 170 -1.92 5.21 14.59
CA PHE A 170 -1.56 6.07 13.45
C PHE A 170 -0.27 6.87 13.72
N ASN A 171 -0.09 7.35 14.95
CA ASN A 171 1.10 8.09 15.36
C ASN A 171 2.36 7.23 15.35
N ASP A 172 2.25 5.95 15.72
CA ASP A 172 3.40 5.04 15.67
C ASP A 172 3.90 4.89 14.24
N PHE A 173 3.00 4.69 13.27
CA PHE A 173 3.38 4.67 11.86
C PHE A 173 4.02 5.97 11.41
N LEU A 174 3.41 7.11 11.76
CA LEU A 174 3.94 8.42 11.36
C LEU A 174 5.34 8.69 11.96
N ILE A 175 5.56 8.36 13.22
CA ILE A 175 6.83 8.60 13.91
C ILE A 175 7.93 7.62 13.45
N HIS A 176 7.56 6.38 13.16
CA HIS A 176 8.53 5.31 12.89
C HIS A 176 8.74 5.04 11.40
N LEU A 177 7.72 5.16 10.56
CA LEU A 177 7.82 4.85 9.14
C LEU A 177 7.93 6.07 8.22
N ALA A 178 7.31 7.21 8.57
CA ALA A 178 7.44 8.39 7.71
C ALA A 178 8.90 8.86 7.55
N PRO A 179 9.77 8.86 8.58
CA PRO A 179 11.17 9.24 8.38
C PRO A 179 11.91 8.34 7.38
N VAL A 180 11.77 7.01 7.46
CA VAL A 180 12.43 6.10 6.53
C VAL A 180 11.84 6.21 5.12
N ALA A 181 10.52 6.43 4.99
CA ALA A 181 9.88 6.67 3.71
C ALA A 181 10.40 7.96 3.04
N ILE A 182 10.61 9.03 3.82
CA ILE A 182 11.22 10.28 3.32
C ILE A 182 12.66 10.03 2.86
N ILE A 183 13.48 9.33 3.64
CA ILE A 183 14.87 9.02 3.26
C ILE A 183 14.89 8.16 1.99
N ALA A 184 14.04 7.14 1.92
CA ALA A 184 13.88 6.28 0.75
C ALA A 184 13.42 7.08 -0.48
N MET A 185 12.48 8.03 -0.30
CA MET A 185 12.00 8.90 -1.37
C MET A 185 13.11 9.84 -1.88
N VAL A 186 13.89 10.44 -0.99
CA VAL A 186 15.04 11.29 -1.39
C VAL A 186 16.05 10.46 -2.17
N ALA A 187 16.38 9.25 -1.70
CA ALA A 187 17.28 8.34 -2.41
C ALA A 187 16.70 7.94 -3.78
N PHE A 188 15.40 7.64 -3.86
CA PHE A 188 14.73 7.31 -5.12
C PHE A 188 14.78 8.49 -6.11
N VAL A 189 14.39 9.69 -5.68
CA VAL A 189 14.42 10.90 -6.52
C VAL A 189 15.84 11.18 -7.03
N ALA A 190 16.87 11.04 -6.20
CA ALA A 190 18.25 11.20 -6.59
C ALA A 190 18.70 10.19 -7.67
N THR A 191 18.08 9.00 -7.71
CA THR A 191 18.40 7.95 -8.71
C THR A 191 17.60 8.06 -9.99
N LEU A 192 16.53 8.87 -10.09
CA LEU A 192 15.70 9.01 -11.29
C LEU A 192 16.50 9.30 -12.56
N PRO A 193 17.48 10.27 -12.57
CA PRO A 193 18.26 10.56 -13.77
C PRO A 193 19.11 9.39 -14.26
N LEU A 194 19.51 8.50 -13.34
CA LEU A 194 20.30 7.29 -13.64
C LEU A 194 19.39 6.15 -14.10
N LEU A 195 18.25 5.99 -13.42
CA LEU A 195 17.32 4.90 -13.65
C LEU A 195 16.59 5.05 -14.99
N PHE A 196 16.27 6.28 -15.40
CA PHE A 196 15.51 6.60 -16.61
C PHE A 196 16.33 7.41 -17.65
N ARG A 197 17.61 7.04 -17.81
CA ARG A 197 18.49 7.67 -18.81
C ARG A 197 17.87 7.61 -20.22
N GLY A 198 17.96 8.71 -20.97
CA GLY A 198 17.48 8.79 -22.34
C GLY A 198 15.99 9.22 -22.48
N THR A 199 15.27 9.42 -21.37
CA THR A 199 13.86 9.82 -21.39
C THR A 199 13.65 11.33 -21.43
N PHE A 200 14.68 12.13 -21.16
CA PHE A 200 14.55 13.56 -20.82
C PHE A 200 14.78 14.53 -22.01
N GLY A 201 14.72 14.04 -23.23
CA GLY A 201 14.76 14.91 -24.43
C GLY A 201 13.37 15.53 -24.69
N VAL A 202 13.30 16.84 -24.94
CA VAL A 202 12.06 17.56 -25.31
C VAL A 202 12.33 18.52 -26.46
N HIS A 203 11.35 18.66 -27.34
CA HIS A 203 11.29 19.69 -28.33
C HIS A 203 10.73 20.98 -27.71
N ALA A 204 11.45 22.13 -27.90
CA ALA A 204 11.09 23.41 -27.28
C ALA A 204 9.65 23.87 -27.62
N ASP A 205 9.17 23.52 -28.83
CA ASP A 205 7.84 23.91 -29.32
C ASP A 205 6.70 23.25 -28.52
N ARG A 206 6.92 22.07 -27.94
CA ARG A 206 5.92 21.34 -27.16
C ARG A 206 5.69 21.90 -25.75
N VAL A 207 6.67 22.65 -25.24
CA VAL A 207 6.53 23.30 -23.92
C VAL A 207 5.36 24.28 -23.90
N ALA A 208 5.14 25.00 -25.02
CA ALA A 208 4.03 25.93 -25.15
C ALA A 208 2.65 25.24 -25.00
N GLU A 209 2.51 24.01 -25.50
CA GLU A 209 1.26 23.25 -25.39
C GLU A 209 0.92 22.91 -23.92
N VAL A 210 1.90 22.50 -23.11
CA VAL A 210 1.69 22.24 -21.67
C VAL A 210 1.39 23.55 -20.93
N MET A 211 2.05 24.63 -21.29
CA MET A 211 1.81 25.95 -20.66
C MET A 211 0.43 26.51 -20.98
N SER A 212 -0.20 26.08 -22.08
CA SER A 212 -1.57 26.49 -22.46
C SER A 212 -2.66 25.72 -21.70
N LEU A 213 -2.35 24.58 -21.02
CA LEU A 213 -3.32 23.87 -20.22
C LEU A 213 -3.84 24.77 -19.09
N ASN A 214 -5.13 24.70 -18.85
CA ASN A 214 -5.75 25.44 -17.76
C ASN A 214 -6.03 24.47 -16.58
N GLU A 215 -5.17 24.48 -15.59
CA GLU A 215 -5.29 23.61 -14.41
C GLU A 215 -6.61 23.81 -13.66
N ARG A 216 -7.21 25.01 -13.71
CA ARG A 216 -8.47 25.30 -13.01
C ARG A 216 -9.68 24.61 -13.64
N GLU A 217 -9.61 24.28 -14.93
CA GLU A 217 -10.67 23.52 -15.61
C GLU A 217 -10.73 22.06 -15.14
N ALA A 218 -9.67 21.55 -14.55
CA ALA A 218 -9.65 20.23 -13.96
C ALA A 218 -10.51 20.13 -12.68
N ILE A 219 -10.77 21.25 -11.99
CA ILE A 219 -11.61 21.26 -10.80
C ILE A 219 -13.09 21.29 -11.22
N HIS A 220 -13.78 20.16 -11.07
CA HIS A 220 -15.17 20.00 -11.45
C HIS A 220 -16.12 20.66 -10.43
N ASP A 221 -15.84 20.54 -9.13
CA ASP A 221 -16.62 21.13 -8.04
C ASP A 221 -15.72 21.63 -6.91
N MET A 222 -15.51 22.95 -6.85
CA MET A 222 -14.70 23.61 -5.82
C MET A 222 -15.33 23.46 -4.42
N ARG A 223 -16.66 23.46 -4.31
CA ARG A 223 -17.34 23.34 -3.01
C ARG A 223 -17.17 21.94 -2.45
N LEU A 224 -17.29 20.92 -3.31
CA LEU A 224 -17.07 19.54 -2.94
C LEU A 224 -15.57 19.31 -2.56
N LEU A 225 -14.64 19.91 -3.30
CA LEU A 225 -13.21 19.84 -2.99
C LEU A 225 -12.91 20.40 -1.59
N ILE A 226 -13.46 21.56 -1.25
CA ILE A 226 -13.30 22.18 0.07
C ILE A 226 -13.91 21.30 1.16
N LYS A 227 -15.15 20.83 0.98
CA LYS A 227 -15.83 19.94 1.94
C LYS A 227 -15.03 18.67 2.18
N SER A 228 -14.63 17.99 1.10
CA SER A 228 -13.83 16.75 1.18
C SER A 228 -12.47 16.99 1.83
N GLY A 229 -11.79 18.09 1.48
CA GLY A 229 -10.53 18.48 2.09
C GLY A 229 -10.64 18.76 3.60
N VAL A 230 -11.69 19.49 4.03
CA VAL A 230 -11.94 19.76 5.46
C VAL A 230 -12.23 18.46 6.22
N VAL A 231 -13.06 17.58 5.67
CA VAL A 231 -13.35 16.28 6.31
C VAL A 231 -12.11 15.42 6.36
N LEU A 232 -11.32 15.36 5.29
CA LEU A 232 -10.07 14.59 5.27
C LEU A 232 -9.08 15.08 6.32
N VAL A 233 -8.87 16.40 6.42
CA VAL A 233 -8.02 17.00 7.46
C VAL A 233 -8.57 16.70 8.85
N GLY A 234 -9.90 16.77 9.04
CA GLY A 234 -10.56 16.42 10.30
C GLY A 234 -10.32 14.95 10.68
N VAL A 235 -10.46 14.03 9.72
CA VAL A 235 -10.19 12.59 9.91
C VAL A 235 -8.71 12.36 10.28
N LEU A 236 -7.77 12.99 9.56
CA LEU A 236 -6.35 12.86 9.87
C LEU A 236 -6.02 13.41 11.26
N ALA A 237 -6.58 14.55 11.64
CA ALA A 237 -6.42 15.10 12.98
C ALA A 237 -7.02 14.19 14.06
N ALA A 238 -8.18 13.60 13.79
CA ALA A 238 -8.81 12.63 14.70
C ALA A 238 -7.97 11.34 14.80
N LEU A 239 -7.40 10.82 13.69
CA LEU A 239 -6.48 9.68 13.71
C LEU A 239 -5.23 9.94 14.52
N VAL A 240 -4.67 11.16 14.46
CA VAL A 240 -3.56 11.57 15.34
C VAL A 240 -4.00 11.58 16.81
N ALA A 241 -5.25 11.94 17.08
CA ALA A 241 -5.79 12.00 18.45
C ALA A 241 -6.23 10.63 19.01
N THR A 242 -6.35 9.58 18.17
CA THR A 242 -6.86 8.25 18.60
C THR A 242 -6.10 7.67 19.79
N SER A 243 -4.78 7.84 19.84
CA SER A 243 -3.95 7.39 20.96
C SER A 243 -4.32 8.04 22.29
N ALA A 244 -4.84 9.27 22.27
CA ALA A 244 -5.24 10.00 23.48
C ALA A 244 -6.70 9.74 23.89
N ILE A 245 -7.59 9.51 22.91
CA ILE A 245 -9.03 9.34 23.14
C ILE A 245 -9.47 7.87 23.17
N HIS A 246 -8.56 6.92 22.91
CA HIS A 246 -8.79 5.47 22.93
C HIS A 246 -9.95 5.05 22.00
N VAL A 247 -10.01 5.63 20.80
CA VAL A 247 -10.99 5.30 19.75
C VAL A 247 -10.28 4.57 18.62
N GLU A 248 -10.87 3.48 18.12
CA GLU A 248 -10.31 2.73 17.01
C GLU A 248 -10.27 3.56 15.71
N PRO A 249 -9.19 3.45 14.91
CA PRO A 249 -9.07 4.15 13.62
C PRO A 249 -10.22 3.86 12.66
N SER A 250 -10.79 2.66 12.69
CA SER A 250 -11.95 2.25 11.90
C SER A 250 -13.17 3.11 12.16
N ILE A 251 -13.44 3.42 13.44
CA ILE A 251 -14.56 4.27 13.86
C ILE A 251 -14.37 5.70 13.33
N VAL A 252 -13.15 6.23 13.45
CA VAL A 252 -12.82 7.59 12.93
C VAL A 252 -13.06 7.68 11.42
N ALA A 253 -12.61 6.67 10.66
CA ALA A 253 -12.80 6.64 9.23
C ALA A 253 -14.28 6.53 8.83
N LEU A 254 -15.07 5.69 9.53
CA LEU A 254 -16.51 5.55 9.27
C LEU A 254 -17.28 6.82 9.61
N ILE A 255 -16.96 7.49 10.73
CA ILE A 255 -17.58 8.78 11.08
C ILE A 255 -17.25 9.81 10.01
N GLY A 256 -15.98 9.91 9.60
CA GLY A 256 -15.55 10.82 8.54
C GLY A 256 -16.26 10.56 7.21
N ALA A 257 -16.39 9.30 6.81
CA ALA A 257 -17.12 8.88 5.63
C ALA A 257 -18.61 9.27 5.74
N GLY A 258 -19.26 8.97 6.86
CA GLY A 258 -20.66 9.30 7.11
C GLY A 258 -20.94 10.81 7.06
N VAL A 259 -20.07 11.60 7.69
CA VAL A 259 -20.14 13.07 7.62
C VAL A 259 -20.00 13.56 6.18
N LEU A 260 -18.96 13.08 5.47
CA LEU A 260 -18.69 13.51 4.10
C LEU A 260 -19.84 13.16 3.15
N VAL A 261 -20.35 11.94 3.22
CA VAL A 261 -21.50 11.50 2.40
C VAL A 261 -22.73 12.39 2.67
N THR A 262 -23.00 12.71 3.94
CA THR A 262 -24.15 13.54 4.32
C THR A 262 -24.05 14.97 3.78
N ILE A 263 -22.85 15.58 3.81
CA ILE A 263 -22.68 16.99 3.40
C ILE A 263 -22.30 17.15 1.91
N SER A 264 -21.88 16.08 1.24
CA SER A 264 -21.36 16.14 -0.14
C SER A 264 -22.43 16.45 -1.16
N GLY A 265 -23.64 15.91 -0.96
CA GLY A 265 -24.71 15.92 -1.97
C GLY A 265 -24.47 14.95 -3.14
N VAL A 266 -23.46 14.09 -3.04
CA VAL A 266 -23.14 13.06 -4.05
C VAL A 266 -24.09 11.89 -3.89
N GLU A 267 -24.63 11.39 -5.02
CA GLU A 267 -25.51 10.23 -5.03
C GLU A 267 -24.78 8.96 -4.53
N SER A 268 -25.50 8.13 -3.79
CA SER A 268 -24.95 6.91 -3.18
C SER A 268 -24.31 5.95 -4.19
N VAL A 269 -24.85 5.87 -5.39
CA VAL A 269 -24.30 5.02 -6.46
C VAL A 269 -22.84 5.38 -6.79
N HIS A 270 -22.50 6.66 -6.81
CA HIS A 270 -21.16 7.13 -7.19
C HIS A 270 -20.10 6.81 -6.15
N TYR A 271 -20.35 7.08 -4.85
CA TYR A 271 -19.33 6.77 -3.84
C TYR A 271 -19.28 5.30 -3.47
N LEU A 272 -20.41 4.56 -3.55
CA LEU A 272 -20.41 3.11 -3.37
C LEU A 272 -19.71 2.36 -4.53
N ALA A 273 -19.84 2.86 -5.77
CA ALA A 273 -19.14 2.32 -6.93
C ALA A 273 -17.61 2.54 -6.86
N SER A 274 -17.15 3.52 -6.07
CA SER A 274 -15.72 3.78 -5.86
C SER A 274 -15.09 2.89 -4.79
N VAL A 275 -15.90 2.18 -3.99
CA VAL A 275 -15.41 1.19 -3.02
C VAL A 275 -14.88 -0.04 -3.76
N GLU A 276 -13.67 -0.45 -3.43
CA GLU A 276 -13.04 -1.65 -3.95
C GLU A 276 -13.60 -2.90 -3.23
N TRP A 277 -14.86 -3.25 -3.49
CA TRP A 277 -15.54 -4.41 -2.88
C TRP A 277 -14.75 -5.71 -3.04
N GLU A 278 -14.08 -5.86 -4.17
CA GLU A 278 -13.21 -7.01 -4.41
C GLU A 278 -12.08 -7.10 -3.38
N THR A 279 -11.48 -5.99 -3.01
CA THR A 279 -10.44 -5.92 -2.00
C THR A 279 -10.98 -6.32 -0.62
N LEU A 280 -12.14 -5.81 -0.21
CA LEU A 280 -12.76 -6.14 1.07
C LEU A 280 -13.14 -7.62 1.17
N LEU A 281 -13.74 -8.19 0.13
CA LEU A 281 -14.09 -9.61 0.05
C LEU A 281 -12.85 -10.51 0.03
N PHE A 282 -11.80 -10.08 -0.67
CA PHE A 282 -10.52 -10.76 -0.67
C PHE A 282 -9.92 -10.84 0.75
N PHE A 283 -9.95 -9.74 1.50
CA PHE A 283 -9.49 -9.70 2.89
C PHE A 283 -10.30 -10.64 3.79
N ALA A 284 -11.62 -10.61 3.68
CA ALA A 284 -12.47 -11.51 4.48
C ALA A 284 -12.12 -12.99 4.25
N GLY A 285 -11.97 -13.40 2.98
CA GLY A 285 -11.55 -14.76 2.65
C GLY A 285 -10.13 -15.10 3.12
N LEU A 286 -9.22 -14.14 2.99
CA LEU A 286 -7.81 -14.30 3.40
C LEU A 286 -7.66 -14.45 4.91
N PHE A 287 -8.38 -13.65 5.72
CA PHE A 287 -8.37 -13.78 7.17
C PHE A 287 -8.83 -15.18 7.62
N ILE A 288 -9.88 -15.72 7.01
CA ILE A 288 -10.36 -17.08 7.32
C ILE A 288 -9.29 -18.13 6.97
N LEU A 289 -8.64 -18.00 5.81
CA LEU A 289 -7.56 -18.92 5.40
C LEU A 289 -6.38 -18.88 6.37
N VAL A 290 -5.91 -17.68 6.72
CA VAL A 290 -4.81 -17.49 7.67
C VAL A 290 -5.22 -17.96 9.07
N GLY A 291 -6.43 -17.62 9.51
CA GLY A 291 -6.99 -18.09 10.80
C GLY A 291 -7.00 -19.60 10.93
N SER A 292 -7.20 -20.33 9.84
CA SER A 292 -7.11 -21.79 9.83
C SER A 292 -5.70 -22.31 10.16
N LEU A 293 -4.66 -21.59 9.69
CA LEU A 293 -3.26 -21.94 10.03
C LEU A 293 -2.92 -21.58 11.48
N VAL A 294 -3.43 -20.47 11.99
CA VAL A 294 -3.29 -20.09 13.40
C VAL A 294 -3.94 -21.16 14.28
N LYS A 295 -5.20 -21.50 14.04
CA LYS A 295 -5.95 -22.50 14.83
C LYS A 295 -5.32 -23.90 14.81
N THR A 296 -4.66 -24.27 13.71
CA THR A 296 -4.00 -25.56 13.57
C THR A 296 -2.56 -25.62 14.09
N GLY A 297 -2.03 -24.51 14.63
CA GLY A 297 -0.68 -24.40 15.20
C GLY A 297 0.45 -24.26 14.18
N MET A 298 0.15 -24.22 12.89
CA MET A 298 1.17 -24.11 11.83
C MET A 298 1.96 -22.80 11.92
N ILE A 299 1.32 -21.71 12.33
CA ILE A 299 1.97 -20.41 12.52
C ILE A 299 3.00 -20.47 13.64
N ALA A 300 2.66 -21.10 14.77
CA ALA A 300 3.58 -21.29 15.91
C ALA A 300 4.80 -22.15 15.51
N ASP A 301 4.62 -23.16 14.65
CA ASP A 301 5.72 -23.96 14.12
C ASP A 301 6.67 -23.14 13.25
N LEU A 302 6.12 -22.26 12.38
CA LEU A 302 6.90 -21.32 11.57
C LEU A 302 7.65 -20.30 12.43
N ALA A 303 7.00 -19.75 13.45
CA ALA A 303 7.64 -18.80 14.35
C ALA A 303 8.78 -19.46 15.15
N ARG A 304 8.63 -20.70 15.61
CA ARG A 304 9.70 -21.48 16.26
C ARG A 304 10.88 -21.70 15.31
N LEU A 305 10.61 -22.11 14.07
CA LEU A 305 11.66 -22.27 13.07
C LEU A 305 12.43 -20.96 12.83
N ALA A 306 11.73 -19.83 12.74
CA ALA A 306 12.36 -18.51 12.60
C ALA A 306 13.20 -18.16 13.84
N GLY A 307 12.72 -18.46 15.04
CA GLY A 307 13.45 -18.31 16.31
C GLY A 307 14.73 -19.16 16.36
N ASP A 308 14.65 -20.42 15.94
CA ASP A 308 15.80 -21.32 15.85
C ASP A 308 16.86 -20.84 14.86
N VAL A 309 16.43 -20.40 13.66
CA VAL A 309 17.32 -19.87 12.63
C VAL A 309 18.03 -18.58 13.08
N THR A 310 17.36 -17.77 13.87
CA THR A 310 17.93 -16.51 14.38
C THR A 310 18.71 -16.68 15.70
N GLY A 311 18.65 -17.87 16.30
CA GLY A 311 19.27 -18.16 17.60
C GLY A 311 18.77 -17.23 18.71
N GLY A 312 17.54 -16.72 18.59
CA GLY A 312 16.93 -15.75 19.52
C GLY A 312 17.56 -14.34 19.44
N ASN A 313 18.37 -14.04 18.42
CA ASN A 313 18.97 -12.73 18.23
C ASN A 313 17.97 -11.75 17.59
N PRO A 314 17.49 -10.69 18.31
CA PRO A 314 16.46 -9.80 17.78
C PRO A 314 16.92 -8.98 16.55
N LEU A 315 18.20 -8.59 16.49
CA LEU A 315 18.72 -7.86 15.34
C LEU A 315 18.72 -8.75 14.08
N LEU A 316 19.17 -10.00 14.21
CA LEU A 316 19.16 -10.94 13.09
C LEU A 316 17.74 -11.23 12.64
N ALA A 317 16.79 -11.43 13.57
CA ALA A 317 15.37 -11.62 13.28
C ALA A 317 14.80 -10.42 12.52
N THR A 318 15.05 -9.19 13.00
CA THR A 318 14.58 -7.96 12.35
C THR A 318 15.14 -7.83 10.91
N MET A 319 16.43 -8.06 10.71
CA MET A 319 17.05 -7.96 9.38
C MET A 319 16.59 -9.07 8.45
N LEU A 320 16.39 -10.28 8.97
CA LEU A 320 15.85 -11.39 8.19
C LEU A 320 14.42 -11.11 7.76
N ILE A 321 13.57 -10.64 8.67
CA ILE A 321 12.20 -10.21 8.36
C ILE A 321 12.22 -9.15 7.26
N LEU A 322 13.04 -8.10 7.38
CA LEU A 322 13.15 -7.03 6.40
C LEU A 322 13.47 -7.57 5.00
N VAL A 323 14.54 -8.36 4.89
CA VAL A 323 15.02 -8.84 3.59
C VAL A 323 14.10 -9.91 2.99
N VAL A 324 13.66 -10.87 3.79
CA VAL A 324 12.74 -11.92 3.34
C VAL A 324 11.40 -11.31 2.92
N SER A 325 10.88 -10.34 3.69
CA SER A 325 9.65 -9.64 3.34
C SER A 325 9.80 -8.87 2.03
N ALA A 326 10.93 -8.20 1.81
CA ALA A 326 11.17 -7.48 0.56
C ALA A 326 11.23 -8.41 -0.66
N VAL A 327 11.86 -9.57 -0.52
CA VAL A 327 11.97 -10.53 -1.63
C VAL A 327 10.63 -11.22 -1.90
N LEU A 328 9.99 -11.75 -0.86
CA LEU A 328 8.75 -12.53 -1.02
C LEU A 328 7.57 -11.64 -1.42
N SER A 329 7.44 -10.46 -0.83
CA SER A 329 6.42 -9.47 -1.23
C SER A 329 6.64 -8.96 -2.65
N GLY A 330 7.87 -8.95 -3.14
CA GLY A 330 8.15 -8.62 -4.53
C GLY A 330 7.74 -9.69 -5.54
N ILE A 331 7.56 -10.92 -5.10
CA ILE A 331 7.15 -12.06 -5.94
C ILE A 331 5.64 -12.32 -5.82
N ILE A 332 5.09 -12.12 -4.62
CA ILE A 332 3.68 -12.30 -4.28
C ILE A 332 3.14 -10.93 -3.88
N ASP A 333 1.88 -10.61 -4.21
CA ASP A 333 1.21 -9.36 -3.76
C ASP A 333 1.45 -9.13 -2.25
N ASN A 334 1.81 -7.90 -1.87
CA ASN A 334 2.17 -7.53 -0.49
C ASN A 334 1.06 -7.80 0.53
N ILE A 335 -0.20 -7.73 0.12
CA ILE A 335 -1.35 -7.94 0.99
C ILE A 335 -1.41 -9.37 1.54
N PRO A 336 -1.52 -10.44 0.70
CA PRO A 336 -1.53 -11.81 1.20
C PRO A 336 -0.26 -12.16 1.96
N TYR A 337 0.89 -11.65 1.53
CA TYR A 337 2.14 -11.85 2.22
C TYR A 337 2.08 -11.35 3.67
N VAL A 338 1.71 -10.09 3.88
CA VAL A 338 1.62 -9.49 5.22
C VAL A 338 0.58 -10.17 6.09
N ALA A 339 -0.60 -10.48 5.55
CA ALA A 339 -1.64 -11.17 6.31
C ALA A 339 -1.15 -12.51 6.87
N THR A 340 -0.29 -13.23 6.13
CA THR A 340 0.29 -14.50 6.57
C THR A 340 1.44 -14.31 7.56
N MET A 341 2.30 -13.32 7.32
CA MET A 341 3.47 -13.09 8.15
C MET A 341 3.17 -12.40 9.47
N THR A 342 2.10 -11.64 9.53
CA THR A 342 1.69 -10.90 10.74
C THR A 342 1.53 -11.82 11.97
N PRO A 343 0.79 -12.93 11.93
CA PRO A 343 0.72 -13.85 13.08
C PRO A 343 2.07 -14.55 13.38
N VAL A 344 2.91 -14.81 12.35
CA VAL A 344 4.26 -15.38 12.57
C VAL A 344 5.14 -14.40 13.34
N VAL A 345 5.12 -13.12 12.94
CA VAL A 345 5.86 -12.06 13.65
C VAL A 345 5.31 -11.83 15.04
N ALA A 346 3.99 -11.92 15.24
CA ALA A 346 3.37 -11.80 16.56
C ALA A 346 3.86 -12.91 17.53
N ASP A 347 3.86 -14.16 17.08
CA ASP A 347 4.37 -15.29 17.88
C ASP A 347 5.86 -15.15 18.18
N LEU A 348 6.67 -14.79 17.18
CA LEU A 348 8.10 -14.55 17.37
C LEU A 348 8.35 -13.39 18.35
N ALA A 349 7.61 -12.30 18.22
CA ALA A 349 7.68 -11.12 19.07
C ALA A 349 7.36 -11.45 20.55
N SER A 350 6.44 -12.39 20.81
CA SER A 350 6.08 -12.82 22.16
C SER A 350 7.25 -13.45 22.93
N THR A 351 8.27 -13.92 22.22
CA THR A 351 9.47 -14.52 22.82
C THR A 351 10.56 -13.50 23.17
N ILE A 352 10.41 -12.24 22.75
CA ILE A 352 11.43 -11.19 22.91
C ILE A 352 11.06 -10.25 24.05
N PRO A 353 11.93 -10.11 25.08
CA PRO A 353 11.59 -9.31 26.27
C PRO A 353 11.61 -7.79 26.04
N ASN A 354 12.42 -7.29 25.08
CA ASN A 354 12.60 -5.87 24.86
C ASN A 354 11.53 -5.30 23.91
N PRO A 355 10.64 -4.38 24.36
CA PRO A 355 9.59 -3.81 23.53
C PRO A 355 10.10 -3.08 22.29
N GLY A 356 11.25 -2.40 22.38
CA GLY A 356 11.87 -1.72 21.24
C GLY A 356 12.30 -2.69 20.13
N HIS A 357 12.83 -3.85 20.49
CA HIS A 357 13.18 -4.89 19.53
C HIS A 357 11.93 -5.53 18.91
N VAL A 358 10.85 -5.69 19.68
CA VAL A 358 9.55 -6.13 19.17
C VAL A 358 9.02 -5.15 18.12
N GLN A 359 9.04 -3.87 18.43
CA GLN A 359 8.64 -2.83 17.47
C GLN A 359 9.48 -2.88 16.18
N ALA A 360 10.81 -3.06 16.31
CA ALA A 360 11.69 -3.15 15.15
C ALA A 360 11.28 -4.26 14.18
N MET A 361 10.79 -5.42 14.66
CA MET A 361 10.33 -6.51 13.81
C MET A 361 9.04 -6.15 13.05
N TRP A 362 8.10 -5.48 13.71
CA TRP A 362 6.89 -4.99 13.05
C TRP A 362 7.20 -3.98 11.94
N TRP A 363 8.13 -3.06 12.22
CA TRP A 363 8.56 -2.10 11.21
C TRP A 363 9.35 -2.76 10.08
N ALA A 364 10.15 -3.78 10.39
CA ALA A 364 10.84 -4.56 9.36
C ALA A 364 9.87 -5.27 8.43
N LEU A 365 8.75 -5.82 8.95
CA LEU A 365 7.69 -6.41 8.15
C LEU A 365 7.01 -5.36 7.26
N ALA A 366 6.60 -4.22 7.83
CA ALA A 366 5.91 -3.15 7.11
C ALA A 366 6.80 -2.57 5.98
N ILE A 367 8.05 -2.22 6.31
CA ILE A 367 9.01 -1.67 5.36
C ILE A 367 9.37 -2.70 4.29
N GLY A 368 9.70 -3.93 4.71
CA GLY A 368 10.07 -5.01 3.81
C GLY A 368 8.96 -5.33 2.82
N ALA A 369 7.74 -5.51 3.29
CA ALA A 369 6.60 -5.80 2.44
C ALA A 369 6.23 -4.62 1.52
N GLY A 370 6.16 -3.41 2.06
CA GLY A 370 5.78 -2.23 1.28
C GLY A 370 6.80 -1.87 0.20
N PHE A 371 8.09 -1.83 0.55
CA PHE A 371 9.14 -1.55 -0.44
C PHE A 371 9.41 -2.75 -1.36
N GLY A 372 9.20 -3.97 -0.85
CA GLY A 372 9.27 -5.21 -1.62
C GLY A 372 8.26 -5.21 -2.77
N GLY A 373 7.06 -4.71 -2.55
CA GLY A 373 6.02 -4.54 -3.56
C GLY A 373 6.48 -3.80 -4.81
N ASN A 374 7.52 -2.98 -4.71
CA ASN A 374 8.13 -2.30 -5.86
C ASN A 374 8.92 -3.23 -6.79
N MET A 375 9.33 -4.42 -6.35
CA MET A 375 10.30 -5.26 -7.07
C MET A 375 9.80 -5.72 -8.43
N THR A 376 8.54 -6.12 -8.54
CA THR A 376 7.95 -6.62 -9.78
C THR A 376 6.62 -5.96 -10.13
N ALA A 377 6.16 -6.17 -11.36
CA ALA A 377 4.86 -5.69 -11.83
C ALA A 377 3.68 -6.29 -11.04
N VAL A 378 3.86 -7.43 -10.38
CA VAL A 378 2.81 -8.14 -9.60
C VAL A 378 3.02 -8.02 -8.09
N GLY A 379 4.10 -7.40 -7.63
CA GLY A 379 4.43 -7.28 -6.19
C GLY A 379 3.48 -6.38 -5.37
N ALA A 380 2.70 -5.54 -6.04
CA ALA A 380 1.66 -4.74 -5.40
C ALA A 380 0.49 -4.52 -6.37
N SER A 381 -0.74 -4.49 -5.84
CA SER A 381 -1.96 -4.27 -6.64
C SER A 381 -1.91 -2.95 -7.43
N ALA A 382 -1.29 -1.90 -6.90
CA ALA A 382 -1.09 -0.62 -7.59
C ALA A 382 -0.26 -0.77 -8.87
N ASN A 383 0.76 -1.64 -8.88
CA ASN A 383 1.59 -1.92 -10.05
C ASN A 383 0.76 -2.58 -11.17
N VAL A 384 -0.04 -3.58 -10.81
CA VAL A 384 -0.92 -4.30 -11.75
C VAL A 384 -1.90 -3.32 -12.41
N VAL A 385 -2.49 -2.44 -11.62
CA VAL A 385 -3.41 -1.40 -12.11
C VAL A 385 -2.70 -0.44 -13.05
N MET A 386 -1.51 0.05 -12.69
CA MET A 386 -0.71 0.95 -13.54
C MET A 386 -0.36 0.30 -14.88
N VAL A 387 0.11 -0.94 -14.86
CA VAL A 387 0.44 -1.72 -16.07
C VAL A 387 -0.82 -1.93 -16.92
N GLY A 388 -1.95 -2.21 -16.29
CA GLY A 388 -3.24 -2.36 -16.96
C GLY A 388 -3.73 -1.08 -17.63
N ILE A 389 -3.60 0.08 -16.99
CA ILE A 389 -3.94 1.39 -17.58
C ILE A 389 -3.03 1.67 -18.78
N ALA A 390 -1.72 1.58 -18.58
CA ALA A 390 -0.74 1.81 -19.63
C ALA A 390 -1.01 0.93 -20.87
N GLY A 391 -1.34 -0.35 -20.66
CA GLY A 391 -1.66 -1.28 -21.75
C GLY A 391 -2.92 -0.89 -22.52
N ARG A 392 -3.99 -0.44 -21.85
CA ARG A 392 -5.23 0.02 -22.51
C ARG A 392 -5.04 1.29 -23.34
N GLU A 393 -4.14 2.16 -22.90
CA GLU A 393 -3.81 3.41 -23.59
C GLU A 393 -2.72 3.26 -24.67
N GLY A 394 -2.33 2.01 -25.00
CA GLY A 394 -1.39 1.73 -26.07
C GLY A 394 0.09 1.80 -25.68
N TYR A 395 0.39 1.87 -24.39
CA TYR A 395 1.74 1.88 -23.83
C TYR A 395 2.03 0.65 -22.97
N PRO A 396 2.07 -0.58 -23.53
CA PRO A 396 2.23 -1.80 -22.75
C PRO A 396 3.58 -1.81 -22.01
N ILE A 397 3.52 -2.03 -20.69
CA ILE A 397 4.70 -2.17 -19.84
C ILE A 397 4.98 -3.67 -19.66
N GLY A 398 6.12 -4.14 -20.18
CA GLY A 398 6.53 -5.53 -20.02
C GLY A 398 6.96 -5.86 -18.60
N PHE A 399 6.69 -7.10 -18.14
CA PHE A 399 7.08 -7.57 -16.81
C PHE A 399 8.56 -7.31 -16.50
N TRP A 400 9.48 -7.69 -17.37
CA TRP A 400 10.91 -7.48 -17.17
C TRP A 400 11.35 -6.02 -17.29
N GLN A 401 10.62 -5.23 -18.07
CA GLN A 401 10.86 -3.78 -18.17
C GLN A 401 10.58 -3.09 -16.83
N PHE A 402 9.48 -3.46 -16.18
CA PHE A 402 9.14 -3.01 -14.83
C PHE A 402 10.15 -3.53 -13.80
N THR A 403 10.33 -4.85 -13.75
CA THR A 403 11.13 -5.54 -12.74
C THR A 403 12.59 -5.07 -12.69
N ARG A 404 13.21 -4.78 -13.84
CA ARG A 404 14.58 -4.22 -13.86
C ARG A 404 14.70 -2.88 -13.13
N LYS A 405 13.67 -2.05 -13.17
CA LYS A 405 13.64 -0.75 -12.48
C LYS A 405 13.20 -0.95 -11.03
N GLY A 406 12.15 -1.71 -10.83
CA GLY A 406 11.59 -2.01 -9.52
C GLY A 406 12.57 -2.71 -8.59
N ALA A 407 13.30 -3.74 -9.07
CA ALA A 407 14.29 -4.44 -8.26
C ALA A 407 15.43 -3.52 -7.78
N VAL A 408 15.87 -2.57 -8.62
CA VAL A 408 16.89 -1.57 -8.21
C VAL A 408 16.34 -0.66 -7.12
N VAL A 409 15.09 -0.20 -7.26
CA VAL A 409 14.45 0.66 -6.25
C VAL A 409 14.20 -0.10 -4.96
N THR A 410 13.74 -1.35 -5.02
CA THR A 410 13.61 -2.21 -3.84
C THR A 410 14.95 -2.41 -3.13
N ALA A 411 16.00 -2.75 -3.86
CA ALA A 411 17.32 -2.90 -3.27
C ALA A 411 17.82 -1.61 -2.60
N LEU A 412 17.60 -0.45 -3.25
CA LEU A 412 17.95 0.87 -2.72
C LEU A 412 17.18 1.17 -1.43
N THR A 413 15.85 0.99 -1.44
CA THR A 413 15.00 1.33 -0.29
C THR A 413 15.25 0.40 0.89
N VAL A 414 15.47 -0.90 0.65
CA VAL A 414 15.88 -1.86 1.70
C VAL A 414 17.27 -1.54 2.26
N ALA A 415 18.23 -1.19 1.39
CA ALA A 415 19.58 -0.81 1.82
C ALA A 415 19.60 0.45 2.69
N VAL A 416 18.68 1.38 2.48
CA VAL A 416 18.49 2.56 3.33
C VAL A 416 17.77 2.20 4.64
N SER A 417 16.84 1.26 4.60
CA SER A 417 16.00 0.88 5.74
C SER A 417 16.76 0.05 6.78
N ALA A 418 17.67 -0.82 6.35
CA ALA A 418 18.44 -1.66 7.27
C ALA A 418 19.27 -0.85 8.29
N PRO A 419 20.11 0.13 7.90
CA PRO A 419 20.80 0.98 8.86
C PRO A 419 19.85 1.87 9.68
N TYR A 420 18.71 2.32 9.11
CA TYR A 420 17.72 3.07 9.87
C TYR A 420 17.17 2.25 11.04
N LEU A 421 16.73 1.00 10.80
CA LEU A 421 16.22 0.11 11.85
C LEU A 421 17.32 -0.23 12.87
N TRP A 422 18.53 -0.53 12.39
CA TRP A 422 19.65 -0.84 13.28
C TRP A 422 19.99 0.31 14.20
N VAL A 423 20.18 1.52 13.68
CA VAL A 423 20.56 2.69 14.47
C VAL A 423 19.46 3.05 15.46
N ARG A 424 18.20 3.07 15.02
CA ARG A 424 17.09 3.55 15.83
C ARG A 424 16.74 2.62 16.99
N TYR A 425 16.79 1.28 16.78
CA TYR A 425 16.26 0.30 17.73
C TYR A 425 17.33 -0.54 18.44
N PHE A 426 18.56 -0.56 17.93
CA PHE A 426 19.62 -1.38 18.49
C PHE A 426 20.83 -0.57 18.95
N VAL A 427 20.97 0.70 18.52
CA VAL A 427 22.03 1.60 18.99
C VAL A 427 21.49 2.61 19.99
N PHE A 428 20.32 3.20 19.71
CA PHE A 428 19.71 4.26 20.54
C PHE A 428 18.40 3.82 21.23
N GLY A 429 17.90 2.60 20.99
CA GLY A 429 16.67 2.04 21.56
C GLY A 429 16.85 1.25 22.84
#